data_8e51d5589b19ff3cc0bfa382a5df5a93
#
_entry.id   8e51d5589b19ff3cc0bfa382a5df5a93
#
_cell.length_a   1.000
_cell.length_b   1.000
_cell.length_c   1.000
_cell.angle_alpha   90.00
_cell.angle_beta   90.00
_cell.angle_gamma   90.00
#
_symmetry.space_group_name_H-M   'P 1'
#
loop_
_entity.id
_entity.type
_entity.pdbx_description
1 polymer ?
#
loop_
_entity_poly.entity_id
_entity_poly.type
_entity_poly.pdbx_seq_one_letter_code
_entity_poly.pdbx_strand_id
1 'polypeptide(L)'
;MADPAIATSLHLALELHKPLLIEGHAGVGKTEIAKVLARLLGTDLIRLQCYEGLDASTALYEWNYARQLLHIRLQESDGHAPADAEAKIFSEPFLLKRPLLQAIAHEGRPPVLLVDEIDRSDEEFEAFLLEVLSDFQVTVPELGTIRARERPHVILTSNRSRELSDALRRRCLYLFIDHPPFEKELTIVRRKVPGASEDLAAQIVALVQRLRRAKLAKVPGVSETLDWAEALVVLHAAHLTPELVGETLGCLVKDEADLRKVRADIEAGRLPLGAA
;
A
#
# COMPACT_ATOMS: atom_id res chain seq x y z
N MET A 1 2.89 11.07 -14.30
CA MET A 1 2.59 12.51 -14.09
C MET A 1 1.82 12.63 -12.80
N ALA A 2 2.33 13.38 -11.83
CA ALA A 2 1.57 13.64 -10.61
C ALA A 2 0.43 14.60 -10.94
N ASP A 3 -0.76 14.29 -10.45
CA ASP A 3 -1.89 15.20 -10.42
C ASP A 3 -1.52 16.39 -9.53
N PRO A 4 -1.84 17.65 -9.89
CA PRO A 4 -1.58 18.80 -9.05
C PRO A 4 -2.11 18.65 -7.62
N ALA A 5 -3.28 18.04 -7.43
CA ALA A 5 -3.85 17.79 -6.12
C ALA A 5 -2.98 16.83 -5.29
N ILE A 6 -2.44 15.77 -5.90
CA ILE A 6 -1.52 14.85 -5.23
C ILE A 6 -0.23 15.57 -4.82
N ALA A 7 0.36 16.33 -5.75
CA ALA A 7 1.60 17.07 -5.49
C ALA A 7 1.41 18.09 -4.36
N THR A 8 0.32 18.85 -4.38
CA THR A 8 -0.01 19.85 -3.33
C THR A 8 -0.24 19.17 -1.98
N SER A 9 -1.01 18.07 -1.95
CA SER A 9 -1.27 17.35 -0.69
C SER A 9 0.01 16.78 -0.08
N LEU A 10 0.90 16.22 -0.90
CA LEU A 10 2.20 15.73 -0.45
C LEU A 10 3.08 16.88 0.08
N HIS A 11 3.16 17.98 -0.65
CA HIS A 11 3.93 19.15 -0.22
C HIS A 11 3.43 19.68 1.13
N LEU A 12 2.12 19.84 1.30
CA LEU A 12 1.53 20.28 2.56
C LEU A 12 1.78 19.27 3.68
N ALA A 13 1.71 17.96 3.42
CA ALA A 13 2.00 16.94 4.41
C ALA A 13 3.45 17.01 4.91
N LEU A 14 4.40 17.27 4.01
CA LEU A 14 5.82 17.45 4.34
C LEU A 14 6.04 18.72 5.16
N GLU A 15 5.56 19.87 4.70
CA GLU A 15 5.78 21.18 5.35
C GLU A 15 5.09 21.29 6.71
N LEU A 16 3.89 20.72 6.83
CA LEU A 16 3.12 20.77 8.08
C LEU A 16 3.45 19.62 9.03
N HIS A 17 4.32 18.70 8.63
CA HIS A 17 4.65 17.47 9.37
C HIS A 17 3.41 16.70 9.85
N LYS A 18 2.39 16.63 8.97
CA LYS A 18 1.14 15.91 9.24
C LYS A 18 1.06 14.63 8.44
N PRO A 19 0.49 13.56 9.01
CA PRO A 19 0.15 12.37 8.25
C PRO A 19 -0.79 12.69 7.08
N LEU A 20 -0.61 12.03 5.94
CA LEU A 20 -1.51 12.11 4.78
C LEU A 20 -2.32 10.83 4.67
N LEU A 21 -3.63 10.93 4.85
CA LEU A 21 -4.57 9.85 4.58
C LEU A 21 -5.01 9.90 3.12
N ILE A 22 -4.70 8.83 2.39
CA ILE A 22 -5.07 8.66 0.99
C ILE A 22 -6.17 7.60 0.89
N GLU A 23 -7.38 8.01 0.60
CA GLU A 23 -8.50 7.11 0.33
C GLU A 23 -8.77 7.00 -1.18
N GLY A 24 -9.38 5.90 -1.60
CA GLY A 24 -9.79 5.67 -2.98
C GLY A 24 -10.02 4.20 -3.28
N HIS A 25 -10.49 3.92 -4.48
CA HIS A 25 -10.76 2.55 -4.92
C HIS A 25 -9.50 1.65 -4.87
N ALA A 26 -9.69 0.34 -4.79
CA ALA A 26 -8.60 -0.60 -4.93
C ALA A 26 -7.93 -0.44 -6.30
N GLY A 27 -6.61 -0.64 -6.38
CA GLY A 27 -5.89 -0.62 -7.65
C GLY A 27 -5.67 0.77 -8.29
N VAL A 28 -6.02 1.90 -7.64
CA VAL A 28 -5.80 3.25 -8.22
C VAL A 28 -4.38 3.80 -8.00
N GLY A 29 -3.52 3.07 -7.29
CA GLY A 29 -2.11 3.44 -7.12
C GLY A 29 -1.78 4.21 -5.83
N LYS A 30 -2.59 4.12 -4.77
CA LYS A 30 -2.34 4.79 -3.48
C LYS A 30 -0.97 4.47 -2.89
N THR A 31 -0.64 3.18 -2.81
CA THR A 31 0.67 2.68 -2.32
C THR A 31 1.85 3.18 -3.16
N GLU A 32 1.66 3.36 -4.48
CA GLU A 32 2.72 3.84 -5.37
C GLU A 32 3.15 5.28 -5.05
N ILE A 33 2.24 6.09 -4.51
CA ILE A 33 2.55 7.47 -4.09
C ILE A 33 3.62 7.49 -3.01
N ALA A 34 3.52 6.62 -2.00
CA ALA A 34 4.53 6.51 -0.94
C ALA A 34 5.89 6.06 -1.49
N LYS A 35 5.91 5.11 -2.43
CA LYS A 35 7.15 4.66 -3.11
C LYS A 35 7.81 5.78 -3.91
N VAL A 36 7.00 6.56 -4.63
CA VAL A 36 7.49 7.70 -5.39
C VAL A 36 8.03 8.77 -4.45
N LEU A 37 7.33 9.07 -3.35
CA LEU A 37 7.77 10.04 -2.36
C LEU A 37 9.13 9.65 -1.75
N ALA A 38 9.30 8.42 -1.31
CA ALA A 38 10.56 7.93 -0.75
C ALA A 38 11.72 8.09 -1.75
N ARG A 39 11.50 7.75 -3.03
CA ARG A 39 12.49 7.95 -4.10
C ARG A 39 12.83 9.42 -4.34
N LEU A 40 11.84 10.31 -4.31
CA LEU A 40 12.05 11.77 -4.49
C LEU A 40 12.84 12.38 -3.34
N LEU A 41 12.59 11.92 -2.10
CA LEU A 41 13.29 12.39 -0.91
C LEU A 41 14.67 11.72 -0.73
N GLY A 42 14.96 10.65 -1.48
CA GLY A 42 16.17 9.86 -1.34
C GLY A 42 16.29 9.21 0.04
N THR A 43 15.19 8.66 0.56
CA THR A 43 15.10 8.03 1.86
C THR A 43 14.42 6.67 1.78
N ASP A 44 14.45 5.90 2.88
CA ASP A 44 13.87 4.58 2.96
C ASP A 44 12.34 4.64 3.02
N LEU A 45 11.72 3.63 2.40
CA LEU A 45 10.30 3.33 2.55
C LEU A 45 10.11 2.20 3.55
N ILE A 46 9.49 2.49 4.68
CA ILE A 46 9.13 1.50 5.69
C ILE A 46 7.62 1.25 5.56
N ARG A 47 7.22 0.00 5.29
CA ARG A 47 5.82 -0.35 5.07
C ARG A 47 5.27 -1.21 6.20
N LEU A 48 4.17 -0.77 6.77
CA LEU A 48 3.30 -1.54 7.65
C LEU A 48 2.02 -1.89 6.86
N GLN A 49 1.85 -3.16 6.52
CA GLN A 49 0.62 -3.66 5.92
C GLN A 49 -0.37 -3.99 7.02
N CYS A 50 -1.53 -3.34 7.03
CA CYS A 50 -2.58 -3.65 7.99
C CYS A 50 -3.40 -4.87 7.54
N TYR A 51 -3.84 -5.66 8.50
CA TYR A 51 -4.70 -6.82 8.34
C TYR A 51 -5.56 -7.00 9.59
N GLU A 52 -6.60 -7.79 9.49
CA GLU A 52 -7.50 -8.09 10.60
C GLU A 52 -6.77 -8.82 11.73
N GLY A 53 -6.85 -8.28 12.96
CA GLY A 53 -6.12 -8.79 14.11
C GLY A 53 -4.66 -8.33 14.23
N LEU A 54 -4.26 -7.28 13.49
CA LEU A 54 -2.96 -6.63 13.69
C LEU A 54 -2.94 -5.96 15.07
N ASP A 55 -2.01 -6.38 15.92
CA ASP A 55 -1.80 -5.83 17.25
C ASP A 55 -0.58 -4.90 17.35
N ALA A 56 -0.49 -4.16 18.45
CA ALA A 56 0.59 -3.24 18.73
C ALA A 56 1.96 -3.95 18.77
N SER A 57 2.03 -5.17 19.32
CA SER A 57 3.28 -5.92 19.46
C SER A 57 3.85 -6.28 18.08
N THR A 58 3.00 -6.79 17.19
CA THR A 58 3.39 -7.14 15.82
C THR A 58 3.81 -5.91 14.98
N ALA A 59 3.28 -4.73 15.31
CA ALA A 59 3.62 -3.50 14.59
C ALA A 59 4.85 -2.77 15.14
N LEU A 60 5.16 -2.94 16.44
CA LEU A 60 6.24 -2.23 17.12
C LEU A 60 7.55 -3.00 17.16
N TYR A 61 7.59 -4.07 17.95
CA TYR A 61 8.79 -4.87 18.14
C TYR A 61 8.46 -6.26 18.66
N GLU A 62 9.43 -7.13 18.55
CA GLU A 62 9.41 -8.49 19.10
C GLU A 62 10.80 -8.85 19.63
N TRP A 63 10.88 -9.60 20.73
CA TRP A 63 12.14 -10.15 21.19
C TRP A 63 12.50 -11.39 20.39
N ASN A 64 13.74 -11.48 19.93
CA ASN A 64 14.26 -12.66 19.25
C ASN A 64 14.58 -13.77 20.26
N TYR A 65 13.54 -14.41 20.79
CA TYR A 65 13.66 -15.45 21.80
C TYR A 65 14.59 -16.60 21.38
N ALA A 66 14.57 -17.00 20.12
CA ALA A 66 15.45 -18.06 19.62
C ALA A 66 16.94 -17.66 19.76
N ARG A 67 17.28 -16.42 19.42
CA ARG A 67 18.63 -15.87 19.55
C ARG A 67 19.02 -15.67 21.02
N GLN A 68 18.09 -15.26 21.88
CA GLN A 68 18.30 -15.16 23.32
C GLN A 68 18.62 -16.53 23.94
N LEU A 69 17.84 -17.57 23.63
CA LEU A 69 18.08 -18.93 24.11
C LEU A 69 19.41 -19.49 23.65
N LEU A 70 19.76 -19.27 22.39
CA LEU A 70 21.07 -19.69 21.87
C LEU A 70 22.21 -18.98 22.59
N HIS A 71 22.08 -17.68 22.85
CA HIS A 71 23.10 -16.89 23.57
C HIS A 71 23.27 -17.40 25.00
N ILE A 72 22.19 -17.67 25.72
CA ILE A 72 22.22 -18.25 27.08
C ILE A 72 22.97 -19.57 27.09
N ARG A 73 22.64 -20.50 26.18
CA ARG A 73 23.28 -21.83 26.10
C ARG A 73 24.79 -21.74 25.81
N LEU A 74 25.20 -20.80 24.94
CA LEU A 74 26.61 -20.59 24.65
C LEU A 74 27.38 -20.06 25.88
N GLN A 75 26.78 -19.15 26.66
CA GLN A 75 27.38 -18.62 27.88
C GLN A 75 27.49 -19.69 28.99
N GLU A 76 26.49 -20.56 29.13
CA GLU A 76 26.53 -21.68 30.06
C GLU A 76 27.71 -22.63 29.75
N SER A 77 27.97 -22.90 28.46
CA SER A 77 29.05 -23.76 28.04
C SER A 77 30.44 -23.14 28.29
N ASP A 78 30.56 -21.82 28.32
CA ASP A 78 31.81 -21.09 28.59
C ASP A 78 32.08 -20.84 30.08
N GLY A 79 31.26 -21.39 31.00
CA GLY A 79 31.46 -21.33 32.43
C GLY A 79 31.24 -19.96 33.08
N HIS A 80 30.60 -19.02 32.42
CA HIS A 80 30.30 -17.69 32.93
C HIS A 80 28.99 -17.69 33.72
N ALA A 81 29.02 -17.31 34.99
CA ALA A 81 27.86 -17.22 35.86
C ALA A 81 26.94 -16.06 35.46
N PRO A 82 25.61 -16.23 35.57
CA PRO A 82 24.58 -15.41 34.90
C PRO A 82 24.20 -14.09 35.60
N ALA A 83 25.04 -13.47 36.44
CA ALA A 83 24.63 -12.26 37.18
C ALA A 83 24.23 -11.06 36.30
N ASP A 84 24.69 -11.01 35.04
CA ASP A 84 24.35 -9.95 34.06
C ASP A 84 23.66 -10.50 32.82
N ALA A 85 23.25 -11.78 32.82
CA ALA A 85 22.71 -12.42 31.62
C ALA A 85 21.32 -11.83 31.23
N GLU A 86 20.49 -11.52 32.21
CA GLU A 86 19.14 -10.96 31.98
C GLU A 86 19.22 -9.59 31.32
N ALA A 87 20.05 -8.68 31.83
CA ALA A 87 20.25 -7.35 31.22
C ALA A 87 20.83 -7.40 29.80
N LYS A 88 21.63 -8.43 29.49
CA LYS A 88 22.23 -8.61 28.16
C LYS A 88 21.26 -9.17 27.13
N ILE A 89 20.39 -10.12 27.51
CA ILE A 89 19.43 -10.73 26.58
C ILE A 89 18.28 -9.78 26.19
N PHE A 90 17.93 -8.81 27.05
CA PHE A 90 16.96 -7.75 26.75
C PHE A 90 17.65 -6.47 26.28
N SER A 91 18.61 -6.59 25.39
CA SER A 91 19.33 -5.48 24.78
C SER A 91 19.02 -5.36 23.29
N GLU A 92 19.38 -4.22 22.69
CA GLU A 92 19.09 -3.89 21.30
C GLU A 92 19.45 -4.98 20.26
N PRO A 93 20.57 -5.75 20.40
CA PRO A 93 20.89 -6.85 19.48
C PRO A 93 19.86 -7.97 19.40
N PHE A 94 19.00 -8.12 20.41
CA PHE A 94 17.95 -9.11 20.46
C PHE A 94 16.56 -8.55 20.15
N LEU A 95 16.45 -7.24 19.94
CA LEU A 95 15.21 -6.56 19.59
C LEU A 95 14.97 -6.65 18.08
N LEU A 96 13.87 -7.27 17.68
CA LEU A 96 13.39 -7.24 16.30
C LEU A 96 12.52 -5.99 16.13
N LYS A 97 13.08 -4.93 15.57
CA LYS A 97 12.33 -3.71 15.28
C LYS A 97 11.32 -4.01 14.17
N ARG A 98 10.04 -3.85 14.45
CA ARG A 98 8.93 -3.94 13.50
C ARG A 98 8.71 -2.56 12.83
N PRO A 99 7.87 -2.45 11.79
CA PRO A 99 7.84 -1.25 10.95
C PRO A 99 7.66 0.09 11.70
N LEU A 100 6.82 0.14 12.75
CA LEU A 100 6.64 1.39 13.51
C LEU A 100 7.91 1.77 14.27
N LEU A 101 8.53 0.82 14.98
CA LEU A 101 9.78 1.09 15.68
C LEU A 101 10.93 1.33 14.71
N GLN A 102 10.97 0.65 13.55
CA GLN A 102 11.97 0.93 12.51
C GLN A 102 11.88 2.38 12.03
N ALA A 103 10.66 2.90 11.85
CA ALA A 103 10.47 4.27 11.40
C ALA A 103 10.85 5.30 12.48
N ILE A 104 10.56 5.01 13.76
CA ILE A 104 10.88 5.89 14.89
C ILE A 104 12.39 5.87 15.19
N ALA A 105 12.99 4.68 15.21
CA ALA A 105 14.42 4.50 15.52
C ALA A 105 15.32 4.60 14.27
N HIS A 106 14.80 5.14 13.16
CA HIS A 106 15.55 5.27 11.92
C HIS A 106 16.72 6.26 12.08
N GLU A 107 17.89 5.87 11.58
CA GLU A 107 19.07 6.73 11.55
C GLU A 107 19.23 7.34 10.14
N GLY A 108 19.55 8.62 10.09
CA GLY A 108 19.73 9.33 8.83
C GLY A 108 18.52 10.20 8.46
N ARG A 109 18.22 10.31 7.18
CA ARG A 109 17.08 11.11 6.69
C ARG A 109 15.75 10.52 7.14
N PRO A 110 14.74 11.36 7.47
CA PRO A 110 13.42 10.87 7.86
C PRO A 110 12.86 9.88 6.84
N PRO A 111 12.49 8.66 7.24
CA PRO A 111 11.93 7.68 6.33
C PRO A 111 10.49 8.04 5.94
N VAL A 112 10.00 7.46 4.86
CA VAL A 112 8.56 7.43 4.57
C VAL A 112 7.97 6.19 5.24
N LEU A 113 7.09 6.41 6.24
CA LEU A 113 6.29 5.35 6.86
C LEU A 113 4.97 5.22 6.10
N LEU A 114 4.77 4.11 5.43
CA LEU A 114 3.53 3.75 4.77
C LEU A 114 2.74 2.79 5.66
N VAL A 115 1.61 3.24 6.18
CA VAL A 115 0.60 2.41 6.84
C VAL A 115 -0.45 2.05 5.79
N ASP A 116 -0.33 0.85 5.23
CA ASP A 116 -1.09 0.43 4.05
C ASP A 116 -2.35 -0.34 4.45
N GLU A 117 -3.50 0.02 3.86
CA GLU A 117 -4.83 -0.55 4.13
C GLU A 117 -5.25 -0.46 5.60
N ILE A 118 -5.13 0.74 6.21
CA ILE A 118 -5.50 0.98 7.62
C ILE A 118 -6.95 0.59 7.94
N ASP A 119 -7.84 0.63 6.96
CA ASP A 119 -9.23 0.21 7.07
C ASP A 119 -9.41 -1.31 7.29
N ARG A 120 -8.32 -2.09 7.27
CA ARG A 120 -8.32 -3.52 7.62
C ARG A 120 -7.92 -3.80 9.07
N SER A 121 -7.40 -2.82 9.79
CA SER A 121 -7.16 -2.94 11.23
C SER A 121 -8.43 -2.62 12.04
N ASP A 122 -8.41 -2.89 13.33
CA ASP A 122 -9.48 -2.54 14.25
C ASP A 122 -9.31 -1.13 14.86
N GLU A 123 -10.28 -0.71 15.67
CA GLU A 123 -10.25 0.61 16.33
C GLU A 123 -9.19 0.68 17.43
N GLU A 124 -8.84 -0.43 18.07
CA GLU A 124 -7.81 -0.50 19.10
C GLU A 124 -6.44 -0.18 18.48
N PHE A 125 -6.16 -0.75 17.31
CA PHE A 125 -4.94 -0.44 16.58
C PHE A 125 -4.92 1.01 16.09
N GLU A 126 -6.05 1.58 15.65
CA GLU A 126 -6.10 3.00 15.30
C GLU A 126 -5.79 3.91 16.50
N ALA A 127 -6.34 3.61 17.68
CA ALA A 127 -6.07 4.37 18.90
C ALA A 127 -4.58 4.29 19.29
N PHE A 128 -3.99 3.10 19.21
CA PHE A 128 -2.57 2.89 19.42
C PHE A 128 -1.72 3.67 18.40
N LEU A 129 -2.05 3.59 17.12
CA LEU A 129 -1.35 4.33 16.07
C LEU A 129 -1.41 5.85 16.29
N LEU A 130 -2.56 6.37 16.76
CA LEU A 130 -2.73 7.77 17.10
C LEU A 130 -1.78 8.23 18.22
N GLU A 131 -1.56 7.39 19.24
CA GLU A 131 -0.60 7.67 20.31
C GLU A 131 0.81 7.75 19.76
N VAL A 132 1.21 6.75 19.01
CA VAL A 132 2.55 6.67 18.38
C VAL A 132 2.81 7.87 17.47
N LEU A 133 1.85 8.23 16.61
CA LEU A 133 1.99 9.33 15.65
C LEU A 133 1.92 10.72 16.29
N SER A 134 1.45 10.84 17.54
CA SER A 134 1.40 12.13 18.25
C SER A 134 2.79 12.59 18.65
N ASP A 135 3.55 11.71 19.27
CA ASP A 135 4.84 12.05 19.88
C ASP A 135 6.04 11.40 19.17
N PHE A 136 5.79 10.49 18.24
CA PHE A 136 6.80 9.70 17.54
C PHE A 136 7.79 9.06 18.52
N GLN A 137 7.24 8.47 19.59
CA GLN A 137 7.99 7.77 20.62
C GLN A 137 7.31 6.45 20.99
N VAL A 138 8.08 5.53 21.48
CA VAL A 138 7.63 4.22 21.97
C VAL A 138 8.42 3.87 23.21
N THR A 139 7.75 3.35 24.23
CA THR A 139 8.41 2.82 25.43
C THR A 139 8.53 1.31 25.30
N VAL A 140 9.78 0.83 25.30
CA VAL A 140 10.14 -0.59 25.43
C VAL A 140 10.53 -0.80 26.88
N PRO A 141 9.82 -1.63 27.66
CA PRO A 141 10.00 -1.71 29.13
C PRO A 141 11.46 -1.87 29.56
N GLU A 142 12.24 -2.69 28.86
CA GLU A 142 13.62 -3.02 29.21
C GLU A 142 14.65 -2.01 28.68
N LEU A 143 14.29 -1.24 27.64
CA LEU A 143 15.19 -0.28 26.97
C LEU A 143 14.82 1.18 27.24
N GLY A 144 13.65 1.42 27.86
CA GLY A 144 13.14 2.77 28.08
C GLY A 144 12.45 3.36 26.85
N THR A 145 12.31 4.67 26.81
CA THR A 145 11.60 5.38 25.76
C THR A 145 12.52 5.68 24.57
N ILE A 146 12.17 5.14 23.44
CA ILE A 146 12.81 5.40 22.14
C ILE A 146 12.00 6.49 21.44
N ARG A 147 12.64 7.59 21.09
CA ARG A 147 12.03 8.74 20.42
C ARG A 147 12.68 8.98 19.07
N ALA A 148 11.88 9.35 18.08
CA ALA A 148 12.40 9.70 16.77
C ALA A 148 13.27 10.97 16.86
N ARG A 149 14.46 10.91 16.27
CA ARG A 149 15.34 12.10 16.12
C ARG A 149 14.72 13.10 15.16
N GLU A 150 14.24 12.59 14.02
CA GLU A 150 13.47 13.33 13.05
C GLU A 150 12.16 12.58 12.76
N ARG A 151 11.05 13.30 12.63
CA ARG A 151 9.74 12.68 12.43
C ARG A 151 9.66 12.02 11.07
N PRO A 152 9.27 10.76 10.96
CA PRO A 152 9.02 10.12 9.67
C PRO A 152 7.88 10.82 8.90
N HIS A 153 7.95 10.78 7.58
CA HIS A 153 6.85 11.22 6.72
C HIS A 153 5.80 10.11 6.64
N VAL A 154 4.61 10.36 7.16
CA VAL A 154 3.59 9.31 7.31
C VAL A 154 2.54 9.40 6.22
N ILE A 155 2.34 8.29 5.52
CA ILE A 155 1.25 8.10 4.55
C ILE A 155 0.40 6.92 5.02
N LEU A 156 -0.90 7.15 5.16
CA LEU A 156 -1.89 6.11 5.40
C LEU A 156 -2.71 5.89 4.13
N THR A 157 -3.01 4.64 3.80
CA THR A 157 -3.91 4.32 2.70
C THR A 157 -5.15 3.58 3.20
N SER A 158 -6.28 3.81 2.54
CA SER A 158 -7.55 3.15 2.84
C SER A 158 -8.31 2.84 1.54
N ASN A 159 -8.90 1.65 1.46
CA ASN A 159 -9.83 1.25 0.41
C ASN A 159 -11.29 1.54 0.79
N ARG A 160 -11.53 2.11 1.98
CA ARG A 160 -12.85 2.39 2.53
C ARG A 160 -13.69 1.12 2.75
N SER A 161 -13.06 0.01 3.11
CA SER A 161 -13.77 -1.23 3.49
C SER A 161 -14.57 -1.07 4.78
N ARG A 162 -14.12 -0.18 5.68
CA ARG A 162 -14.86 0.37 6.83
C ARG A 162 -14.56 1.85 7.00
N GLU A 163 -15.34 2.53 7.84
CA GLU A 163 -15.06 3.90 8.25
C GLU A 163 -13.92 3.93 9.28
N LEU A 164 -13.02 4.88 9.10
CA LEU A 164 -11.95 5.17 10.05
C LEU A 164 -12.46 6.11 11.15
N SER A 165 -11.88 6.02 12.33
CA SER A 165 -12.25 6.87 13.46
C SER A 165 -12.08 8.36 13.14
N ASP A 166 -12.99 9.18 13.64
CA ASP A 166 -12.91 10.64 13.52
C ASP A 166 -11.61 11.19 14.11
N ALA A 167 -11.10 10.56 15.16
CA ALA A 167 -9.86 10.94 15.80
C ALA A 167 -8.67 10.83 14.86
N LEU A 168 -8.56 9.73 14.09
CA LEU A 168 -7.52 9.51 13.09
C LEU A 168 -7.68 10.50 11.93
N ARG A 169 -8.89 10.64 11.39
CA ARG A 169 -9.18 11.54 10.25
C ARG A 169 -8.83 13.00 10.55
N ARG A 170 -9.14 13.51 11.75
CA ARG A 170 -8.84 14.90 12.15
C ARG A 170 -7.35 15.20 12.28
N ARG A 171 -6.52 14.20 12.53
CA ARG A 171 -5.06 14.37 12.63
C ARG A 171 -4.35 14.34 11.29
N CYS A 172 -4.99 13.81 10.25
CA CYS A 172 -4.43 13.67 8.92
C CYS A 172 -4.84 14.80 7.99
N LEU A 173 -4.00 15.11 7.03
CA LEU A 173 -4.46 15.72 5.77
C LEU A 173 -5.18 14.63 4.98
N TYR A 174 -6.15 15.03 4.17
CA TYR A 174 -6.99 14.08 3.44
C TYR A 174 -6.85 14.25 1.92
N LEU A 175 -6.67 13.13 1.22
CA LEU A 175 -6.65 13.07 -0.22
C LEU A 175 -7.52 11.90 -0.70
N PHE A 176 -8.50 12.18 -1.55
CA PHE A 176 -9.25 11.15 -2.24
C PHE A 176 -8.73 10.97 -3.67
N ILE A 177 -8.50 9.71 -4.06
CA ILE A 177 -8.06 9.35 -5.41
C ILE A 177 -9.11 8.50 -6.07
N ASP A 178 -9.70 9.03 -7.13
CA ASP A 178 -10.63 8.32 -7.98
C ASP A 178 -9.92 7.60 -9.13
N HIS A 179 -10.67 6.82 -9.89
CA HIS A 179 -10.17 6.26 -11.15
C HIS A 179 -9.70 7.37 -12.09
N PRO A 180 -8.56 7.19 -12.75
CA PRO A 180 -8.06 8.21 -13.67
C PRO A 180 -9.00 8.38 -14.87
N PRO A 181 -9.12 9.58 -15.45
CA PRO A 181 -9.78 9.77 -16.72
C PRO A 181 -9.01 9.07 -17.84
N PHE A 182 -9.67 8.87 -19.00
CA PHE A 182 -9.16 8.11 -20.14
C PHE A 182 -7.72 8.49 -20.52
N GLU A 183 -7.44 9.77 -20.74
CA GLU A 183 -6.12 10.25 -21.18
C GLU A 183 -5.01 9.95 -20.18
N LYS A 184 -5.31 10.07 -18.91
CA LYS A 184 -4.35 9.77 -17.84
C LYS A 184 -4.10 8.26 -17.75
N GLU A 185 -5.14 7.44 -17.83
CA GLU A 185 -5.00 5.98 -17.79
C GLU A 185 -4.25 5.47 -19.03
N LEU A 186 -4.55 6.00 -20.21
CA LEU A 186 -3.82 5.70 -21.44
C LEU A 186 -2.32 6.00 -21.29
N THR A 187 -2.01 7.16 -20.71
CA THR A 187 -0.62 7.53 -20.43
C THR A 187 0.06 6.55 -19.46
N ILE A 188 -0.69 6.07 -18.45
CA ILE A 188 -0.18 5.07 -17.49
C ILE A 188 0.10 3.75 -18.21
N VAL A 189 -0.83 3.24 -19.01
CA VAL A 189 -0.66 1.99 -19.77
C VAL A 189 0.55 2.08 -20.70
N ARG A 190 0.67 3.14 -21.51
CA ARG A 190 1.82 3.35 -22.39
C ARG A 190 3.17 3.36 -21.69
N ARG A 191 3.23 3.92 -20.49
CA ARG A 191 4.48 3.99 -19.71
C ARG A 191 4.84 2.69 -19.01
N LYS A 192 3.83 1.97 -18.52
CA LYS A 192 4.02 0.76 -17.72
C LYS A 192 4.10 -0.50 -18.57
N VAL A 193 3.43 -0.51 -19.74
CA VAL A 193 3.36 -1.64 -20.67
C VAL A 193 3.85 -1.20 -22.07
N PRO A 194 5.15 -0.93 -22.23
CA PRO A 194 5.69 -0.40 -23.48
C PRO A 194 5.56 -1.33 -24.69
N GLY A 195 5.23 -2.61 -24.46
CA GLY A 195 4.93 -3.58 -25.52
C GLY A 195 3.55 -3.45 -26.15
N ALA A 196 2.63 -2.71 -25.53
CA ALA A 196 1.30 -2.46 -26.11
C ALA A 196 1.37 -1.38 -27.18
N SER A 197 0.81 -1.66 -28.37
CA SER A 197 0.67 -0.64 -29.42
C SER A 197 -0.25 0.50 -28.95
N GLU A 198 -0.14 1.68 -29.57
CA GLU A 198 -1.02 2.81 -29.22
C GLU A 198 -2.50 2.48 -29.38
N ASP A 199 -2.85 1.79 -30.46
CA ASP A 199 -4.22 1.39 -30.74
C ASP A 199 -4.74 0.37 -29.74
N LEU A 200 -3.94 -0.65 -29.41
CA LEU A 200 -4.30 -1.65 -28.41
C LEU A 200 -4.49 -1.00 -27.01
N ALA A 201 -3.56 -0.15 -26.62
CA ALA A 201 -3.64 0.56 -25.35
C ALA A 201 -4.92 1.44 -25.26
N ALA A 202 -5.27 2.14 -26.34
CA ALA A 202 -6.49 2.93 -26.39
C ALA A 202 -7.76 2.06 -26.29
N GLN A 203 -7.80 0.92 -26.99
CA GLN A 203 -8.91 -0.03 -26.92
C GLN A 203 -9.07 -0.62 -25.50
N ILE A 204 -7.96 -1.02 -24.86
CA ILE A 204 -7.93 -1.53 -23.48
C ILE A 204 -8.56 -0.51 -22.53
N VAL A 205 -8.06 0.72 -22.55
CA VAL A 205 -8.53 1.77 -21.64
C VAL A 205 -10.00 2.11 -21.92
N ALA A 206 -10.41 2.18 -23.20
CA ALA A 206 -11.81 2.43 -23.56
C ALA A 206 -12.75 1.36 -23.02
N LEU A 207 -12.38 0.08 -23.11
CA LEU A 207 -13.20 -1.00 -22.58
C LEU A 207 -13.27 -0.95 -21.04
N VAL A 208 -12.13 -0.74 -20.37
CA VAL A 208 -12.10 -0.64 -18.90
C VAL A 208 -12.94 0.53 -18.40
N GLN A 209 -12.86 1.70 -19.05
CA GLN A 209 -13.71 2.85 -18.70
C GLN A 209 -15.20 2.57 -18.86
N ARG A 210 -15.58 1.76 -19.86
CA ARG A 210 -16.98 1.29 -20.03
C ARG A 210 -17.39 0.30 -18.94
N LEU A 211 -16.52 -0.66 -18.62
CA LEU A 211 -16.76 -1.62 -17.53
C LEU A 211 -16.98 -0.92 -16.18
N ARG A 212 -16.26 0.15 -15.89
CA ARG A 212 -16.44 0.95 -14.67
C ARG A 212 -17.83 1.60 -14.59
N ARG A 213 -18.45 1.88 -15.73
CA ARG A 213 -19.82 2.43 -15.80
C ARG A 213 -20.90 1.35 -15.78
N ALA A 214 -20.55 0.10 -15.92
CA ALA A 214 -21.47 -1.03 -16.15
C ALA A 214 -22.07 -1.65 -14.88
N LYS A 215 -22.16 -0.96 -13.74
CA LYS A 215 -22.72 -1.48 -12.47
C LYS A 215 -22.25 -2.90 -12.16
N LEU A 216 -20.93 -3.10 -12.08
CA LEU A 216 -20.32 -4.35 -11.64
C LEU A 216 -20.20 -4.38 -10.11
N ALA A 217 -20.27 -5.56 -9.52
CA ALA A 217 -20.02 -5.75 -8.08
C ALA A 217 -18.58 -5.39 -7.70
N LYS A 218 -17.64 -5.75 -8.59
CA LYS A 218 -16.21 -5.39 -8.45
C LYS A 218 -15.73 -4.65 -9.70
N VAL A 219 -15.54 -3.37 -9.55
CA VAL A 219 -15.09 -2.48 -10.62
C VAL A 219 -13.57 -2.63 -10.81
N PRO A 220 -13.06 -2.86 -12.05
CA PRO A 220 -11.62 -3.00 -12.28
C PRO A 220 -10.86 -1.70 -12.01
N GLY A 221 -9.76 -1.80 -11.24
CA GLY A 221 -8.83 -0.71 -10.98
C GLY A 221 -7.80 -0.55 -12.09
N VAL A 222 -6.83 0.35 -11.88
CA VAL A 222 -5.72 0.57 -12.83
C VAL A 222 -4.75 -0.61 -12.81
N SER A 223 -4.59 -1.31 -11.67
CA SER A 223 -3.78 -2.52 -11.59
C SER A 223 -4.29 -3.60 -12.54
N GLU A 224 -5.61 -3.88 -12.51
CA GLU A 224 -6.23 -4.85 -13.40
C GLU A 224 -6.12 -4.43 -14.88
N THR A 225 -6.17 -3.13 -15.15
CA THR A 225 -5.93 -2.60 -16.52
C THR A 225 -4.52 -2.93 -17.00
N LEU A 226 -3.52 -2.74 -16.14
CA LEU A 226 -2.11 -3.02 -16.45
C LEU A 226 -1.87 -4.53 -16.63
N ASP A 227 -2.36 -5.34 -15.68
CA ASP A 227 -2.23 -6.81 -15.74
C ASP A 227 -2.85 -7.36 -17.03
N TRP A 228 -4.01 -6.83 -17.42
CA TRP A 228 -4.65 -7.25 -18.66
C TRP A 228 -3.90 -6.77 -19.90
N ALA A 229 -3.39 -5.55 -19.91
CA ALA A 229 -2.56 -5.04 -20.99
C ALA A 229 -1.28 -5.90 -21.18
N GLU A 230 -0.62 -6.29 -20.08
CA GLU A 230 0.53 -7.20 -20.12
C GLU A 230 0.13 -8.59 -20.66
N ALA A 231 -0.99 -9.14 -20.23
CA ALA A 231 -1.50 -10.42 -20.72
C ALA A 231 -1.76 -10.37 -22.25
N LEU A 232 -2.35 -9.30 -22.75
CA LEU A 232 -2.61 -9.12 -24.18
C LEU A 232 -1.32 -8.98 -25.00
N VAL A 233 -0.29 -8.33 -24.45
CA VAL A 233 1.04 -8.25 -25.07
C VAL A 233 1.69 -9.64 -25.15
N VAL A 234 1.60 -10.44 -24.08
CA VAL A 234 2.11 -11.83 -24.07
C VAL A 234 1.41 -12.69 -25.12
N LEU A 235 0.12 -12.46 -25.35
CA LEU A 235 -0.67 -13.15 -26.40
C LEU A 235 -0.45 -12.56 -27.81
N HIS A 236 0.46 -11.60 -27.98
CA HIS A 236 0.75 -10.92 -29.24
C HIS A 236 -0.50 -10.29 -29.91
N ALA A 237 -1.44 -9.80 -29.09
CA ALA A 237 -2.66 -9.17 -29.59
C ALA A 237 -2.37 -7.85 -30.31
N ALA A 238 -2.83 -7.72 -31.53
CA ALA A 238 -2.75 -6.47 -32.28
C ALA A 238 -3.93 -5.54 -31.99
N HIS A 239 -5.11 -6.11 -31.72
CA HIS A 239 -6.36 -5.41 -31.40
C HIS A 239 -7.28 -6.32 -30.56
N LEU A 240 -8.33 -5.74 -29.96
CA LEU A 240 -9.31 -6.51 -29.20
C LEU A 240 -10.34 -7.15 -30.14
N THR A 241 -10.57 -8.45 -29.97
CA THR A 241 -11.73 -9.17 -30.58
C THR A 241 -12.63 -9.70 -29.47
N PRO A 242 -13.92 -9.97 -29.77
CA PRO A 242 -14.85 -10.52 -28.77
C PRO A 242 -14.33 -11.82 -28.15
N GLU A 243 -13.72 -12.71 -28.95
CA GLU A 243 -13.18 -13.99 -28.53
C GLU A 243 -12.02 -13.75 -27.55
N LEU A 244 -11.03 -12.93 -27.92
CA LEU A 244 -9.86 -12.64 -27.11
C LEU A 244 -10.24 -11.98 -25.78
N VAL A 245 -11.18 -11.03 -25.80
CA VAL A 245 -11.72 -10.42 -24.59
C VAL A 245 -12.42 -11.46 -23.72
N GLY A 246 -13.25 -12.33 -24.31
CA GLY A 246 -13.95 -13.39 -23.58
C GLY A 246 -13.01 -14.37 -22.88
N GLU A 247 -11.90 -14.73 -23.53
CA GLU A 247 -10.86 -15.63 -22.98
C GLU A 247 -10.03 -14.97 -21.86
N THR A 248 -9.76 -13.67 -21.97
CA THR A 248 -8.88 -12.92 -21.04
C THR A 248 -9.64 -12.10 -20.00
N LEU A 249 -10.97 -12.09 -20.03
CA LEU A 249 -11.81 -11.26 -19.16
C LEU A 249 -11.54 -11.48 -17.66
N GLY A 250 -11.10 -12.68 -17.27
CA GLY A 250 -10.68 -12.99 -15.90
C GLY A 250 -9.50 -12.17 -15.38
N CYS A 251 -8.74 -11.50 -16.27
CA CYS A 251 -7.73 -10.52 -15.82
C CYS A 251 -8.37 -9.26 -15.23
N LEU A 252 -9.51 -8.82 -15.78
CA LEU A 252 -10.20 -7.59 -15.39
C LEU A 252 -11.30 -7.81 -14.35
N VAL A 253 -12.11 -8.85 -14.52
CA VAL A 253 -13.32 -9.10 -13.73
C VAL A 253 -13.08 -10.28 -12.80
N LYS A 254 -13.24 -10.06 -11.49
CA LYS A 254 -12.91 -11.02 -10.43
C LYS A 254 -14.15 -11.55 -9.69
N ASP A 255 -15.31 -11.47 -10.32
CA ASP A 255 -16.58 -11.97 -9.81
C ASP A 255 -17.30 -12.77 -10.90
N GLU A 256 -17.88 -13.93 -10.54
CA GLU A 256 -18.47 -14.86 -11.52
C GLU A 256 -19.74 -14.27 -12.15
N ALA A 257 -20.59 -13.59 -11.38
CA ALA A 257 -21.81 -12.98 -11.89
C ALA A 257 -21.48 -11.84 -12.85
N ASP A 258 -20.49 -11.02 -12.51
CA ASP A 258 -19.98 -9.95 -13.36
C ASP A 258 -19.37 -10.52 -14.66
N LEU A 259 -18.60 -11.62 -14.59
CA LEU A 259 -18.05 -12.30 -15.77
C LEU A 259 -19.15 -12.74 -16.75
N ARG A 260 -20.20 -13.39 -16.25
CA ARG A 260 -21.33 -13.85 -17.07
C ARG A 260 -22.05 -12.65 -17.71
N LYS A 261 -22.27 -11.59 -16.94
CA LYS A 261 -22.92 -10.37 -17.43
C LYS A 261 -22.11 -9.71 -18.54
N VAL A 262 -20.80 -9.50 -18.33
CA VAL A 262 -19.94 -8.83 -19.31
C VAL A 262 -19.83 -9.65 -20.58
N ARG A 263 -19.69 -10.99 -20.50
CA ARG A 263 -19.72 -11.88 -21.69
C ARG A 263 -20.99 -11.72 -22.51
N ALA A 264 -22.15 -11.78 -21.85
CA ALA A 264 -23.42 -11.59 -22.51
C ALA A 264 -23.57 -10.20 -23.14
N ASP A 265 -23.00 -9.16 -22.53
CA ASP A 265 -23.02 -7.81 -23.10
C ASP A 265 -22.09 -7.65 -24.30
N ILE A 266 -20.94 -8.36 -24.34
CA ILE A 266 -20.03 -8.41 -25.49
C ILE A 266 -20.70 -9.17 -26.66
N GLU A 267 -21.24 -10.37 -26.42
CA GLU A 267 -21.91 -11.19 -27.41
C GLU A 267 -23.11 -10.49 -28.03
N ALA A 268 -23.86 -9.72 -27.22
CA ALA A 268 -25.00 -8.94 -27.68
C ALA A 268 -24.64 -7.59 -28.35
N GLY A 269 -23.34 -7.27 -28.48
CA GLY A 269 -22.86 -6.01 -29.04
C GLY A 269 -23.19 -4.76 -28.20
N ARG A 270 -23.64 -4.95 -26.95
CA ARG A 270 -23.93 -3.83 -26.02
C ARG A 270 -22.66 -3.19 -25.45
N LEU A 271 -21.55 -3.90 -25.47
CA LEU A 271 -20.26 -3.42 -25.03
C LEU A 271 -19.28 -3.37 -26.22
N PRO A 272 -19.23 -2.24 -26.96
CA PRO A 272 -18.33 -2.11 -28.11
C PRO A 272 -16.86 -2.15 -27.69
N LEU A 273 -16.01 -2.85 -28.45
CA LEU A 273 -14.59 -3.06 -28.14
C LEU A 273 -13.66 -1.98 -28.74
N GLY A 274 -14.15 -1.20 -29.73
CA GLY A 274 -13.38 -0.12 -30.35
C GLY A 274 -13.18 1.12 -29.45
N ALA A 275 -12.10 1.86 -29.67
CA ALA A 275 -12.01 3.22 -29.17
C ALA A 275 -13.12 4.06 -29.82
N ALA A 276 -13.85 4.83 -28.99
CA ALA A 276 -14.93 5.72 -29.50
C ALA A 276 -14.33 6.93 -30.19
#